data_45a18afef432b4f8bdbb609275ce2aa3
#
_entry.id   45a18afef432b4f8bdbb609275ce2aa3
#
_cell.length_a   1.000
_cell.length_b   1.000
_cell.length_c   1.000
_cell.angle_alpha   90.00
_cell.angle_beta   90.00
_cell.angle_gamma   90.00
#
_symmetry.space_group_name_H-M   'P 1'
#
loop_
_entity.id
_entity.type
_entity.pdbx_description
1 polymer ?
#
loop_
_entity_poly.entity_id
_entity_poly.type
_entity_poly.pdbx_seq_one_letter_code
_entity_poly.pdbx_strand_id
1 'polypeptide(L)'
;YETPFGIGHYTNIARNPLRDNDELAMAYKAPDPHRPELYKNVERLVKEYGDEYYIIGRIHCTIFESAWALRGLDTLMTDFYINPDLTNHLLDETGGFHKEVAKKMAQIGVDMIWLGDDMGAQDSLMIDPELWREFFKGRMADIIRTVKEIKPDIKVAYHTDGCNYDIIPDLIEIGLDVLNPIQTECMNPEILQEKYGDQLCFFGGVAVQSTLPMGTPEQIEKEYAWLKNSVGKGGGWICAPTHHVQLDTPMENFFHLLKTVGTIG
;
A
#
# COMPACT_ATOMS: atom_id res chain seq x y z
N TYR A 1 10.26 20.58 -4.75
CA TYR A 1 11.36 20.14 -5.61
C TYR A 1 11.19 20.68 -7.04
N GLU A 2 12.29 20.95 -7.69
CA GLU A 2 12.29 21.44 -9.07
C GLU A 2 12.46 20.28 -10.05
N THR A 3 11.72 20.31 -11.15
CA THR A 3 11.81 19.37 -12.26
C THR A 3 11.95 20.15 -13.58
N PRO A 4 12.37 19.50 -14.68
CA PRO A 4 12.37 20.13 -16.01
C PRO A 4 10.98 20.60 -16.46
N PHE A 5 9.90 20.09 -15.85
CA PHE A 5 8.51 20.33 -16.24
C PHE A 5 7.74 21.20 -15.25
N GLY A 6 8.37 21.62 -14.15
CA GLY A 6 7.75 22.48 -13.14
C GLY A 6 8.20 22.19 -11.71
N ILE A 7 7.52 22.82 -10.78
CA ILE A 7 7.79 22.68 -9.34
C ILE A 7 6.78 21.69 -8.76
N GLY A 8 7.27 20.57 -8.24
CA GLY A 8 6.49 19.60 -7.49
C GLY A 8 6.49 19.90 -5.99
N HIS A 9 5.47 19.43 -5.30
CA HIS A 9 5.31 19.60 -3.88
C HIS A 9 5.03 18.26 -3.20
N TYR A 10 5.78 17.94 -2.15
CA TYR A 10 5.42 16.92 -1.19
C TYR A 10 4.81 17.57 0.05
N THR A 11 3.78 16.95 0.59
CA THR A 11 3.23 17.35 1.88
C THR A 11 3.97 16.63 2.99
N ASN A 12 4.42 17.39 3.99
CA ASN A 12 5.01 16.83 5.21
C ASN A 12 4.14 17.16 6.41
N ILE A 13 4.15 16.29 7.40
CA ILE A 13 3.48 16.53 8.67
C ILE A 13 4.28 17.61 9.41
N ALA A 14 3.68 18.79 9.55
CA ALA A 14 4.34 19.92 10.21
C ALA A 14 4.45 19.71 11.74
N ARG A 15 3.54 18.94 12.32
CA ARG A 15 3.52 18.64 13.76
C ARG A 15 2.79 17.33 14.02
N ASN A 16 3.44 16.41 14.73
CA ASN A 16 2.84 15.19 15.21
C ASN A 16 2.17 15.48 16.57
N PRO A 17 0.86 15.34 16.69
CA PRO A 17 0.12 15.83 17.87
C PRO A 17 0.46 15.10 19.17
N LEU A 18 0.96 13.87 19.11
CA LEU A 18 1.26 13.03 20.28
C LEU A 18 2.77 12.86 20.53
N ARG A 19 3.63 13.59 19.79
CA ARG A 19 5.08 13.39 19.81
C ARG A 19 5.70 13.58 21.19
N ASP A 20 5.35 14.65 21.87
CA ASP A 20 6.06 15.15 23.07
C ASP A 20 5.30 14.87 24.37
N ASN A 21 4.24 14.04 24.34
CA ASN A 21 3.40 13.81 25.51
C ASN A 21 2.88 12.37 25.57
N ASP A 22 3.53 11.54 26.39
CA ASP A 22 3.18 10.13 26.55
C ASP A 22 1.82 9.93 27.22
N GLU A 23 1.43 10.79 28.17
CA GLU A 23 0.11 10.71 28.82
C GLU A 23 -1.01 10.97 27.80
N LEU A 24 -0.83 11.97 26.93
CA LEU A 24 -1.77 12.25 25.86
C LEU A 24 -1.81 11.12 24.82
N ALA A 25 -0.64 10.52 24.49
CA ALA A 25 -0.56 9.40 23.60
C ALA A 25 -1.25 8.16 24.15
N MET A 26 -1.09 7.85 25.43
CA MET A 26 -1.80 6.76 26.11
C MET A 26 -3.30 7.03 26.28
N ALA A 27 -3.71 8.29 26.33
CA ALA A 27 -5.12 8.67 26.39
C ALA A 27 -5.79 8.78 25.01
N TYR A 28 -5.03 8.67 23.92
CA TYR A 28 -5.56 8.81 22.57
C TYR A 28 -6.62 7.75 22.28
N LYS A 29 -7.68 8.17 21.64
CA LYS A 29 -8.73 7.31 21.08
C LYS A 29 -8.94 7.68 19.62
N ALA A 30 -8.99 6.66 18.78
CA ALA A 30 -9.33 6.83 17.39
C ALA A 30 -10.74 7.41 17.22
N PRO A 31 -11.02 8.17 16.16
CA PRO A 31 -12.36 8.69 15.90
C PRO A 31 -13.36 7.56 15.67
N ASP A 32 -14.66 7.88 15.74
CA ASP A 32 -15.73 6.89 15.47
C ASP A 32 -15.65 6.40 14.00
N PRO A 33 -15.40 5.09 13.78
CA PRO A 33 -15.34 4.52 12.43
C PRO A 33 -16.71 4.35 11.79
N HIS A 34 -17.82 4.49 12.54
CA HIS A 34 -19.18 4.25 12.04
C HIS A 34 -19.88 5.50 11.50
N ARG A 35 -19.16 6.63 11.41
CA ARG A 35 -19.70 7.88 10.85
C ARG A 35 -20.13 7.68 9.38
N PRO A 36 -21.40 7.95 9.04
CA PRO A 36 -21.93 7.69 7.69
C PRO A 36 -21.19 8.44 6.58
N GLU A 37 -20.58 9.59 6.91
CA GLU A 37 -19.85 10.43 5.95
C GLU A 37 -18.66 9.70 5.33
N LEU A 38 -18.05 8.76 6.06
CA LEU A 38 -16.91 7.96 5.58
C LEU A 38 -17.30 7.04 4.41
N TYR A 39 -18.56 6.66 4.31
CA TYR A 39 -19.00 5.59 3.41
C TYR A 39 -19.88 6.06 2.24
N LYS A 40 -20.45 7.27 2.28
CA LYS A 40 -21.35 7.80 1.25
C LYS A 40 -20.84 7.64 -0.18
N ASN A 41 -19.55 7.89 -0.39
CA ASN A 41 -18.98 7.77 -1.74
C ASN A 41 -18.82 6.32 -2.18
N VAL A 42 -18.34 5.44 -1.30
CA VAL A 42 -18.19 4.02 -1.65
C VAL A 42 -19.55 3.35 -1.84
N GLU A 43 -20.54 3.68 -1.01
CA GLU A 43 -21.94 3.20 -1.19
C GLU A 43 -22.51 3.62 -2.54
N ARG A 44 -22.28 4.89 -2.94
CA ARG A 44 -22.69 5.39 -4.25
C ARG A 44 -21.98 4.65 -5.39
N LEU A 45 -20.64 4.51 -5.31
CA LEU A 45 -19.85 3.85 -6.35
C LEU A 45 -20.25 2.38 -6.54
N VAL A 46 -20.41 1.63 -5.46
CA VAL A 46 -20.86 0.23 -5.53
C VAL A 46 -22.26 0.14 -6.15
N LYS A 47 -23.19 1.03 -5.74
CA LYS A 47 -24.56 1.04 -6.28
C LYS A 47 -24.62 1.42 -7.76
N GLU A 48 -23.82 2.41 -8.19
CA GLU A 48 -23.90 2.96 -9.55
C GLU A 48 -23.05 2.16 -10.56
N TYR A 49 -21.97 1.56 -10.11
CA TYR A 49 -20.95 0.99 -11.00
C TYR A 49 -20.53 -0.45 -10.65
N GLY A 50 -21.00 -1.01 -9.54
CA GLY A 50 -20.56 -2.34 -9.08
C GLY A 50 -20.88 -3.49 -10.02
N ASP A 51 -21.89 -3.35 -10.89
CA ASP A 51 -22.23 -4.35 -11.91
C ASP A 51 -21.32 -4.30 -13.15
N GLU A 52 -20.62 -3.17 -13.38
CA GLU A 52 -19.81 -2.94 -14.58
C GLU A 52 -18.32 -2.85 -14.28
N TYR A 53 -17.96 -2.41 -13.06
CA TYR A 53 -16.59 -2.12 -12.68
C TYR A 53 -16.19 -2.84 -11.39
N TYR A 54 -14.91 -3.19 -11.31
CA TYR A 54 -14.27 -3.71 -10.09
C TYR A 54 -14.03 -2.57 -9.11
N ILE A 55 -14.68 -2.60 -7.95
CA ILE A 55 -14.64 -1.52 -6.97
C ILE A 55 -13.62 -1.79 -5.88
N ILE A 56 -12.64 -0.90 -5.76
CA ILE A 56 -11.59 -0.99 -4.74
C ILE A 56 -11.88 0.00 -3.60
N GLY A 57 -12.07 -0.54 -2.40
CA GLY A 57 -12.14 0.23 -1.15
C GLY A 57 -10.74 0.51 -0.62
N ARG A 58 -10.25 1.76 -0.75
CA ARG A 58 -8.88 2.12 -0.37
C ARG A 58 -8.84 2.70 1.04
N ILE A 59 -7.95 2.13 1.87
CA ILE A 59 -7.54 2.64 3.17
C ILE A 59 -6.06 2.99 3.04
N HIS A 60 -5.77 4.27 3.03
CA HIS A 60 -4.40 4.78 2.95
C HIS A 60 -3.86 4.95 4.37
N CYS A 61 -2.62 4.56 4.64
CA CYS A 61 -2.00 4.66 5.97
C CYS A 61 -2.78 3.86 7.05
N THR A 62 -2.63 2.52 7.03
CA THR A 62 -3.52 1.65 7.81
C THR A 62 -3.16 1.57 9.30
N ILE A 63 -1.93 1.17 9.65
CA ILE A 63 -1.50 0.94 11.04
C ILE A 63 -0.27 1.78 11.36
N PHE A 64 0.85 1.47 10.71
CA PHE A 64 2.15 2.08 10.98
C PHE A 64 2.18 3.56 10.63
N GLU A 65 1.80 3.90 9.40
CA GLU A 65 1.81 5.29 8.95
C GLU A 65 0.82 6.16 9.73
N SER A 66 -0.34 5.63 10.09
CA SER A 66 -1.28 6.33 10.97
C SER A 66 -0.70 6.58 12.35
N ALA A 67 -0.01 5.61 12.93
CA ALA A 67 0.63 5.74 14.24
C ALA A 67 1.80 6.73 14.21
N TRP A 68 2.70 6.65 13.20
CA TRP A 68 3.81 7.60 13.13
C TRP A 68 3.34 9.02 12.71
N ALA A 69 2.24 9.14 11.97
CA ALA A 69 1.65 10.45 11.72
C ALA A 69 1.21 11.15 13.02
N LEU A 70 0.73 10.39 13.98
CA LEU A 70 0.35 10.89 15.32
C LEU A 70 1.58 11.13 16.22
N ARG A 71 2.48 10.15 16.29
CA ARG A 71 3.58 10.10 17.28
C ARG A 71 4.89 10.73 16.77
N GLY A 72 5.11 10.77 15.47
CA GLY A 72 6.39 11.06 14.83
C GLY A 72 7.14 9.76 14.53
N LEU A 73 7.72 9.65 13.32
CA LEU A 73 8.38 8.42 12.89
C LEU A 73 9.55 8.04 13.81
N ASP A 74 10.46 8.96 14.06
CA ASP A 74 11.62 8.75 14.91
C ASP A 74 11.26 8.42 16.37
N THR A 75 10.22 9.06 16.90
CA THR A 75 9.72 8.78 18.24
C THR A 75 9.08 7.39 18.30
N LEU A 76 8.22 7.05 17.34
CA LEU A 76 7.58 5.73 17.28
C LEU A 76 8.60 4.61 17.10
N MET A 77 9.63 4.81 16.25
CA MET A 77 10.72 3.84 16.07
C MET A 77 11.50 3.59 17.37
N THR A 78 11.66 4.61 18.19
CA THR A 78 12.27 4.49 19.52
C THR A 78 11.34 3.78 20.51
N ASP A 79 10.04 4.11 20.47
CA ASP A 79 9.02 3.56 21.37
C ASP A 79 8.84 2.03 21.22
N PHE A 80 9.13 1.43 20.06
CA PHE A 80 9.13 -0.04 19.92
C PHE A 80 10.01 -0.72 20.97
N TYR A 81 11.10 -0.08 21.37
CA TYR A 81 12.09 -0.64 22.30
C TYR A 81 11.94 -0.14 23.72
N ILE A 82 11.60 1.14 23.91
CA ILE A 82 11.59 1.73 25.25
C ILE A 82 10.19 1.91 25.85
N ASN A 83 9.15 1.89 25.00
CA ASN A 83 7.77 2.12 25.43
C ASN A 83 6.77 1.22 24.67
N PRO A 84 6.95 -0.11 24.71
CA PRO A 84 6.15 -1.04 23.91
C PRO A 84 4.64 -1.01 24.24
N ASP A 85 4.26 -0.70 25.47
CA ASP A 85 2.86 -0.59 25.88
C ASP A 85 2.16 0.60 25.19
N LEU A 86 2.83 1.75 25.12
CA LEU A 86 2.33 2.91 24.38
C LEU A 86 2.26 2.64 22.89
N THR A 87 3.30 1.99 22.34
CA THR A 87 3.33 1.57 20.94
C THR A 87 2.13 0.67 20.63
N ASN A 88 1.93 -0.39 21.41
CA ASN A 88 0.79 -1.29 21.25
C ASN A 88 -0.55 -0.53 21.32
N HIS A 89 -0.70 0.37 22.28
CA HIS A 89 -1.91 1.18 22.40
C HIS A 89 -2.19 2.00 21.13
N LEU A 90 -1.19 2.70 20.59
CA LEU A 90 -1.36 3.50 19.38
C LEU A 90 -1.67 2.64 18.13
N LEU A 91 -0.98 1.50 17.98
CA LEU A 91 -1.23 0.55 16.90
C LEU A 91 -2.60 -0.13 16.99
N ASP A 92 -3.09 -0.39 18.22
CA ASP A 92 -4.44 -0.93 18.44
C ASP A 92 -5.53 0.10 18.11
N GLU A 93 -5.34 1.36 18.49
CA GLU A 93 -6.29 2.43 18.17
C GLU A 93 -6.35 2.69 16.63
N THR A 94 -5.20 2.80 15.98
CA THR A 94 -5.15 3.04 14.53
C THR A 94 -5.62 1.82 13.74
N GLY A 95 -5.09 0.64 14.03
CA GLY A 95 -5.47 -0.61 13.38
C GLY A 95 -6.93 -1.00 13.62
N GLY A 96 -7.43 -0.79 14.84
CA GLY A 96 -8.83 -1.04 15.21
C GLY A 96 -9.80 -0.15 14.44
N PHE A 97 -9.48 1.14 14.30
CA PHE A 97 -10.26 2.07 13.46
C PHE A 97 -10.34 1.57 12.01
N HIS A 98 -9.19 1.27 11.40
CA HIS A 98 -9.14 0.85 10.00
C HIS A 98 -9.74 -0.54 9.78
N LYS A 99 -9.67 -1.43 10.76
CA LYS A 99 -10.39 -2.71 10.72
C LYS A 99 -11.90 -2.52 10.59
N GLU A 100 -12.49 -1.66 11.42
CA GLU A 100 -13.94 -1.38 11.33
C GLU A 100 -14.31 -0.67 10.02
N VAL A 101 -13.44 0.21 9.50
CA VAL A 101 -13.62 0.83 8.17
C VAL A 101 -13.58 -0.23 7.06
N ALA A 102 -12.57 -1.11 7.05
CA ALA A 102 -12.45 -2.20 6.08
C ALA A 102 -13.66 -3.15 6.13
N LYS A 103 -14.09 -3.52 7.33
CA LYS A 103 -15.28 -4.31 7.59
C LYS A 103 -16.53 -3.68 6.99
N LYS A 104 -16.74 -2.40 7.21
CA LYS A 104 -17.89 -1.68 6.64
C LYS A 104 -17.84 -1.61 5.11
N MET A 105 -16.67 -1.39 4.51
CA MET A 105 -16.49 -1.43 3.06
C MET A 105 -16.80 -2.81 2.47
N ALA A 106 -16.35 -3.89 3.13
CA ALA A 106 -16.68 -5.26 2.72
C ALA A 106 -18.20 -5.53 2.79
N GLN A 107 -18.89 -5.03 3.82
CA GLN A 107 -20.36 -5.11 3.94
C GLN A 107 -21.09 -4.32 2.86
N ILE A 108 -20.56 -3.19 2.41
CA ILE A 108 -21.09 -2.38 1.30
C ILE A 108 -20.95 -3.14 -0.03
N GLY A 109 -19.95 -4.01 -0.16
CA GLY A 109 -19.81 -4.90 -1.30
C GLY A 109 -18.67 -4.55 -2.25
N VAL A 110 -17.63 -3.81 -1.80
CA VAL A 110 -16.42 -3.62 -2.63
C VAL A 110 -15.78 -4.97 -2.99
N ASP A 111 -15.04 -5.01 -4.08
CA ASP A 111 -14.40 -6.24 -4.58
C ASP A 111 -13.00 -6.46 -4.01
N MET A 112 -12.35 -5.37 -3.60
CA MET A 112 -11.03 -5.40 -2.98
C MET A 112 -10.94 -4.37 -1.86
N ILE A 113 -10.27 -4.75 -0.78
CA ILE A 113 -9.76 -3.81 0.22
C ILE A 113 -8.29 -3.55 -0.07
N TRP A 114 -7.94 -2.29 -0.18
CA TRP A 114 -6.56 -1.84 -0.34
C TRP A 114 -6.07 -1.24 0.98
N LEU A 115 -5.13 -1.90 1.61
CA LEU A 115 -4.43 -1.46 2.80
C LEU A 115 -3.09 -0.80 2.40
N GLY A 116 -2.50 0.01 3.26
CA GLY A 116 -1.21 0.61 2.95
C GLY A 116 -0.47 1.09 4.20
N ASP A 117 0.79 0.68 4.29
CA ASP A 117 1.80 1.17 5.22
C ASP A 117 3.18 0.90 4.61
N ASP A 118 4.00 1.92 4.41
CA ASP A 118 5.34 1.75 3.88
C ASP A 118 6.28 1.17 4.94
N MET A 119 6.70 -0.09 4.70
CA MET A 119 7.59 -0.83 5.59
C MET A 119 9.01 -0.94 5.05
N GLY A 120 9.21 -0.76 3.74
CA GLY A 120 10.49 -0.90 3.07
C GLY A 120 11.24 0.43 2.91
N ALA A 121 12.56 0.34 3.06
CA ALA A 121 13.52 1.30 2.51
C ALA A 121 14.04 0.78 1.17
N GLN A 122 15.06 1.43 0.58
CA GLN A 122 15.57 1.05 -0.73
C GLN A 122 16.14 -0.37 -0.76
N ASP A 123 16.86 -0.80 0.28
CA ASP A 123 17.60 -2.05 0.30
C ASP A 123 17.12 -3.05 1.36
N SER A 124 16.24 -2.65 2.27
CA SER A 124 15.77 -3.45 3.40
C SER A 124 14.46 -2.93 3.95
N LEU A 125 13.89 -3.63 4.94
CA LEU A 125 12.83 -3.07 5.78
C LEU A 125 13.36 -1.89 6.61
N MET A 126 12.48 -0.96 6.96
CA MET A 126 12.76 0.14 7.91
C MET A 126 12.82 -0.34 9.35
N ILE A 127 12.18 -1.45 9.66
CA ILE A 127 12.15 -2.08 10.99
C ILE A 127 12.62 -3.53 10.89
N ASP A 128 13.11 -4.06 12.00
CA ASP A 128 13.49 -5.47 12.08
C ASP A 128 12.29 -6.39 11.76
N PRO A 129 12.44 -7.45 10.93
CA PRO A 129 11.37 -8.37 10.61
C PRO A 129 10.69 -9.00 11.84
N GLU A 130 11.44 -9.25 12.93
CA GLU A 130 10.85 -9.79 14.17
C GLU A 130 9.96 -8.74 14.87
N LEU A 131 10.36 -7.45 14.87
CA LEU A 131 9.48 -6.37 15.35
C LEU A 131 8.23 -6.24 14.48
N TRP A 132 8.36 -6.39 13.15
CA TRP A 132 7.20 -6.40 12.29
C TRP A 132 6.24 -7.55 12.64
N ARG A 133 6.76 -8.76 12.89
CA ARG A 133 5.95 -9.92 13.32
C ARG A 133 5.28 -9.67 14.64
N GLU A 134 5.99 -9.10 15.60
CA GLU A 134 5.47 -8.79 16.93
C GLU A 134 4.36 -7.74 16.90
N PHE A 135 4.58 -6.62 16.22
CA PHE A 135 3.70 -5.46 16.31
C PHE A 135 2.64 -5.38 15.20
N PHE A 136 2.88 -5.92 14.01
CA PHE A 136 2.01 -5.70 12.85
C PHE A 136 1.33 -6.97 12.32
N LYS A 137 2.01 -8.09 12.26
CA LYS A 137 1.49 -9.32 11.63
C LYS A 137 0.12 -9.71 12.17
N GLY A 138 -0.05 -9.77 13.48
CA GLY A 138 -1.31 -10.13 14.11
C GLY A 138 -2.45 -9.16 13.82
N ARG A 139 -2.17 -7.86 13.80
CA ARG A 139 -3.13 -6.80 13.50
C ARG A 139 -3.59 -6.84 12.05
N MET A 140 -2.65 -7.03 11.13
CA MET A 140 -2.97 -7.20 9.71
C MET A 140 -3.77 -8.46 9.45
N ALA A 141 -3.39 -9.59 10.06
CA ALA A 141 -4.14 -10.84 9.99
C ALA A 141 -5.59 -10.67 10.45
N ASP A 142 -5.81 -9.91 11.50
CA ASP A 142 -7.15 -9.64 12.02
C ASP A 142 -8.00 -8.81 11.04
N ILE A 143 -7.42 -7.80 10.39
CA ILE A 143 -8.10 -7.02 9.34
C ILE A 143 -8.47 -7.93 8.17
N ILE A 144 -7.51 -8.68 7.62
CA ILE A 144 -7.69 -9.57 6.46
C ILE A 144 -8.76 -10.63 6.76
N ARG A 145 -8.67 -11.29 7.90
CA ARG A 145 -9.65 -12.27 8.35
C ARG A 145 -11.04 -11.66 8.44
N THR A 146 -11.18 -10.50 9.09
CA THR A 146 -12.47 -9.82 9.30
C THR A 146 -13.18 -9.54 7.98
N VAL A 147 -12.49 -9.05 6.96
CA VAL A 147 -13.11 -8.76 5.66
C VAL A 147 -13.44 -10.01 4.88
N LYS A 148 -12.60 -11.05 4.93
CA LYS A 148 -12.83 -12.35 4.26
C LYS A 148 -13.94 -13.17 4.92
N GLU A 149 -14.19 -13.02 6.22
CA GLU A 149 -15.36 -13.62 6.90
C GLU A 149 -16.69 -13.00 6.42
N ILE A 150 -16.69 -11.72 6.02
CA ILE A 150 -17.89 -11.02 5.50
C ILE A 150 -18.12 -11.34 4.02
N LYS A 151 -17.08 -11.23 3.21
CA LYS A 151 -17.13 -11.48 1.77
C LYS A 151 -15.96 -12.42 1.42
N PRO A 152 -16.17 -13.76 1.38
CA PRO A 152 -15.09 -14.74 1.24
C PRO A 152 -14.27 -14.61 -0.05
N ASP A 153 -14.83 -14.03 -1.11
CA ASP A 153 -14.18 -13.78 -2.40
C ASP A 153 -13.49 -12.42 -2.50
N ILE A 154 -13.64 -11.56 -1.49
CA ILE A 154 -12.97 -10.25 -1.47
C ILE A 154 -11.46 -10.40 -1.56
N LYS A 155 -10.83 -9.57 -2.37
CA LYS A 155 -9.37 -9.51 -2.43
C LYS A 155 -8.82 -8.48 -1.46
N VAL A 156 -7.65 -8.76 -0.92
CA VAL A 156 -6.93 -7.80 -0.08
C VAL A 156 -5.59 -7.49 -0.74
N ALA A 157 -5.40 -6.22 -1.05
CA ALA A 157 -4.14 -5.66 -1.52
C ALA A 157 -3.42 -4.95 -0.38
N TYR A 158 -2.10 -5.02 -0.38
CA TYR A 158 -1.25 -4.27 0.54
C TYR A 158 -0.24 -3.44 -0.23
N HIS A 159 -0.30 -2.13 0.00
CA HIS A 159 0.66 -1.17 -0.50
C HIS A 159 1.78 -1.00 0.52
N THR A 160 3.02 -1.23 0.09
CA THR A 160 4.22 -1.05 0.90
C THR A 160 5.41 -0.81 -0.01
N ASP A 161 5.88 0.42 -0.07
CA ASP A 161 7.02 0.78 -0.90
C ASP A 161 8.32 0.13 -0.41
N GLY A 162 9.31 0.09 -1.29
CA GLY A 162 10.66 -0.36 -0.98
C GLY A 162 10.88 -1.87 -1.02
N CYS A 163 11.94 -2.32 -0.36
CA CYS A 163 12.37 -3.70 -0.30
C CYS A 163 11.66 -4.45 0.83
N ASN A 164 10.71 -5.32 0.47
CA ASN A 164 9.83 -6.01 1.42
C ASN A 164 10.01 -7.54 1.45
N TYR A 165 11.09 -8.08 0.87
CA TYR A 165 11.30 -9.54 0.76
C TYR A 165 11.10 -10.30 2.07
N ASP A 166 11.57 -9.75 3.19
CA ASP A 166 11.60 -10.43 4.48
C ASP A 166 10.22 -10.68 5.10
N ILE A 167 9.20 -9.91 4.68
CA ILE A 167 7.82 -10.05 5.17
C ILE A 167 6.85 -10.66 4.16
N ILE A 168 7.24 -10.86 2.90
CA ILE A 168 6.34 -11.45 1.89
C ILE A 168 5.79 -12.82 2.33
N PRO A 169 6.61 -13.76 2.88
CA PRO A 169 6.07 -15.04 3.36
C PRO A 169 5.02 -14.85 4.47
N ASP A 170 5.23 -13.92 5.38
CA ASP A 170 4.29 -13.61 6.45
C ASP A 170 2.99 -12.98 5.91
N LEU A 171 3.09 -12.11 4.90
CA LEU A 171 1.93 -11.52 4.23
C LEU A 171 1.07 -12.60 3.54
N ILE A 172 1.70 -13.57 2.90
CA ILE A 172 1.03 -14.72 2.30
C ILE A 172 0.33 -15.56 3.39
N GLU A 173 1.04 -15.88 4.48
CA GLU A 173 0.50 -16.67 5.59
C GLU A 173 -0.76 -16.05 6.19
N ILE A 174 -0.81 -14.72 6.32
CA ILE A 174 -1.99 -14.01 6.85
C ILE A 174 -3.09 -13.80 5.82
N GLY A 175 -2.90 -14.26 4.57
CA GLY A 175 -3.93 -14.31 3.55
C GLY A 175 -3.99 -13.10 2.62
N LEU A 176 -2.88 -12.40 2.39
CA LEU A 176 -2.77 -11.36 1.37
C LEU A 176 -2.99 -11.94 -0.03
N ASP A 177 -3.70 -11.22 -0.89
CA ASP A 177 -3.95 -11.63 -2.28
C ASP A 177 -3.09 -10.83 -3.28
N VAL A 178 -2.81 -9.56 -3.00
CA VAL A 178 -2.15 -8.64 -3.94
C VAL A 178 -1.07 -7.84 -3.25
N LEU A 179 0.16 -7.91 -3.74
CA LEU A 179 1.29 -7.08 -3.29
C LEU A 179 1.46 -5.87 -4.21
N ASN A 180 1.49 -4.68 -3.65
CA ASN A 180 1.70 -3.40 -4.34
C ASN A 180 2.64 -2.49 -3.52
N PRO A 181 3.52 -1.73 -4.18
CA PRO A 181 3.99 -2.02 -5.54
C PRO A 181 5.02 -3.14 -5.54
N ILE A 182 5.25 -3.70 -6.71
CA ILE A 182 6.53 -4.32 -6.98
C ILE A 182 7.46 -3.23 -7.50
N GLN A 183 8.29 -2.70 -6.63
CA GLN A 183 9.24 -1.64 -6.96
C GLN A 183 10.50 -2.24 -7.54
N THR A 184 10.68 -2.13 -8.87
CA THR A 184 11.75 -2.82 -9.61
C THR A 184 13.16 -2.35 -9.25
N GLU A 185 13.28 -1.16 -8.69
CA GLU A 185 14.54 -0.64 -8.15
C GLU A 185 14.94 -1.30 -6.81
N CYS A 186 13.99 -1.94 -6.11
CA CYS A 186 14.19 -2.56 -4.80
C CYS A 186 14.05 -4.08 -4.85
N MET A 187 13.17 -4.59 -5.72
CA MET A 187 12.82 -6.01 -5.80
C MET A 187 12.84 -6.52 -7.24
N ASN A 188 13.48 -7.67 -7.48
CA ASN A 188 13.57 -8.28 -8.80
C ASN A 188 12.25 -9.01 -9.16
N PRO A 189 11.53 -8.63 -10.22
CA PRO A 189 10.28 -9.27 -10.66
C PRO A 189 10.41 -10.76 -10.98
N GLU A 190 11.56 -11.22 -11.50
CA GLU A 190 11.78 -12.63 -11.81
C GLU A 190 11.85 -13.47 -10.54
N ILE A 191 12.54 -12.95 -9.51
CA ILE A 191 12.63 -13.61 -8.19
C ILE A 191 11.26 -13.64 -7.51
N LEU A 192 10.48 -12.54 -7.61
CA LEU A 192 9.13 -12.48 -7.06
C LEU A 192 8.23 -13.52 -7.72
N GLN A 193 8.26 -13.61 -9.05
CA GLN A 193 7.48 -14.60 -9.80
C GLN A 193 7.87 -16.03 -9.45
N GLU A 194 9.18 -16.31 -9.42
CA GLU A 194 9.68 -17.67 -9.09
C GLU A 194 9.25 -18.13 -7.70
N LYS A 195 9.33 -17.21 -6.70
CA LYS A 195 9.08 -17.59 -5.30
C LYS A 195 7.61 -17.53 -4.89
N TYR A 196 6.85 -16.59 -5.44
CA TYR A 196 5.54 -16.20 -4.89
C TYR A 196 4.43 -16.09 -5.95
N GLY A 197 4.75 -16.26 -7.25
CA GLY A 197 3.80 -16.04 -8.35
C GLY A 197 2.58 -16.97 -8.35
N ASP A 198 2.67 -18.12 -7.70
CA ASP A 198 1.53 -19.04 -7.52
C ASP A 198 0.61 -18.64 -6.35
N GLN A 199 1.02 -17.69 -5.52
CA GLN A 199 0.34 -17.32 -4.27
C GLN A 199 -0.10 -15.87 -4.22
N LEU A 200 0.57 -14.96 -4.95
CA LEU A 200 0.29 -13.53 -4.97
C LEU A 200 0.03 -13.02 -6.38
N CYS A 201 -0.91 -12.10 -6.48
CA CYS A 201 -0.98 -11.17 -7.60
C CYS A 201 -0.02 -9.99 -7.33
N PHE A 202 0.72 -9.58 -8.35
CA PHE A 202 1.62 -8.43 -8.28
C PHE A 202 0.98 -7.21 -8.93
N PHE A 203 1.14 -6.05 -8.29
CA PHE A 203 0.58 -4.81 -8.83
C PHE A 203 1.67 -3.74 -8.89
N GLY A 204 1.81 -3.06 -10.01
CA GLY A 204 2.84 -2.04 -10.23
C GLY A 204 3.90 -2.48 -11.23
N GLY A 205 5.15 -2.13 -10.96
CA GLY A 205 6.35 -2.59 -11.68
C GLY A 205 6.97 -1.57 -12.61
N VAL A 206 6.20 -0.65 -13.22
CA VAL A 206 6.79 0.36 -14.10
C VAL A 206 7.50 1.42 -13.26
N ALA A 207 8.80 1.53 -13.44
CA ALA A 207 9.70 2.33 -12.61
C ALA A 207 9.43 3.84 -12.71
N VAL A 208 9.04 4.47 -11.60
CA VAL A 208 8.81 5.93 -11.51
C VAL A 208 10.05 6.71 -11.08
N GLN A 209 11.10 6.03 -10.68
CA GLN A 209 12.37 6.66 -10.31
C GLN A 209 13.40 6.66 -11.47
N SER A 210 13.17 5.88 -12.51
CA SER A 210 14.12 5.68 -13.60
C SER A 210 13.47 5.70 -15.00
N THR A 211 12.84 4.61 -15.41
CA THR A 211 12.41 4.43 -16.80
C THR A 211 11.32 5.43 -17.19
N LEU A 212 10.31 5.61 -16.38
CA LEU A 212 9.18 6.48 -16.76
C LEU A 212 9.56 7.97 -16.83
N PRO A 213 10.32 8.56 -15.86
CA PRO A 213 10.73 9.95 -15.95
C PRO A 213 11.91 10.20 -16.90
N MET A 214 12.85 9.27 -17.03
CA MET A 214 14.13 9.52 -17.70
C MET A 214 14.39 8.65 -18.95
N GLY A 215 13.56 7.63 -19.17
CA GLY A 215 13.73 6.68 -20.26
C GLY A 215 13.23 7.19 -21.59
N THR A 216 13.59 6.47 -22.66
CA THR A 216 13.03 6.64 -24.00
C THR A 216 11.79 5.77 -24.17
N PRO A 217 10.93 6.03 -25.20
CA PRO A 217 9.82 5.14 -25.56
C PRO A 217 10.23 3.66 -25.69
N GLU A 218 11.35 3.37 -26.30
CA GLU A 218 11.87 2.01 -26.50
C GLU A 218 12.28 1.36 -25.17
N GLN A 219 12.74 2.14 -24.20
CA GLN A 219 13.07 1.65 -22.86
C GLN A 219 11.80 1.31 -22.07
N ILE A 220 10.74 2.12 -22.21
CA ILE A 220 9.42 1.84 -21.62
C ILE A 220 8.83 0.54 -22.17
N GLU A 221 8.90 0.34 -23.50
CA GLU A 221 8.45 -0.90 -24.14
C GLU A 221 9.24 -2.12 -23.65
N LYS A 222 10.56 -2.00 -23.51
CA LYS A 222 11.42 -3.07 -22.99
C LYS A 222 11.09 -3.42 -21.54
N GLU A 223 10.89 -2.43 -20.68
CA GLU A 223 10.51 -2.65 -19.29
C GLU A 223 9.15 -3.32 -19.19
N TYR A 224 8.15 -2.82 -19.93
CA TYR A 224 6.84 -3.48 -20.01
C TYR A 224 6.94 -4.94 -20.48
N ALA A 225 7.72 -5.19 -21.55
CA ALA A 225 7.91 -6.55 -22.07
C ALA A 225 8.61 -7.46 -21.04
N TRP A 226 9.58 -6.94 -20.31
CA TRP A 226 10.24 -7.66 -19.22
C TRP A 226 9.28 -7.99 -18.08
N LEU A 227 8.51 -7.02 -17.59
CA LEU A 227 7.50 -7.23 -16.56
C LEU A 227 6.43 -8.24 -17.00
N LYS A 228 5.94 -8.12 -18.23
CA LYS A 228 4.96 -9.06 -18.80
C LYS A 228 5.48 -10.48 -18.88
N ASN A 229 6.78 -10.68 -19.15
CA ASN A 229 7.42 -11.99 -19.26
C ASN A 229 7.95 -12.53 -17.92
N SER A 230 8.02 -11.69 -16.88
CA SER A 230 8.35 -12.08 -15.51
C SER A 230 7.09 -12.20 -14.67
N VAL A 231 6.73 -11.20 -13.88
CA VAL A 231 5.55 -11.20 -12.99
C VAL A 231 4.21 -11.32 -13.70
N GLY A 232 4.15 -10.97 -15.00
CA GLY A 232 2.96 -11.14 -15.84
C GLY A 232 2.83 -12.53 -16.47
N LYS A 233 3.83 -13.40 -16.32
CA LYS A 233 3.83 -14.72 -16.95
C LYS A 233 2.75 -15.63 -16.35
N GLY A 234 1.78 -15.99 -17.17
CA GLY A 234 0.66 -16.85 -16.73
C GLY A 234 -0.50 -16.10 -16.11
N GLY A 235 -0.42 -14.77 -16.00
CA GLY A 235 -1.40 -13.92 -15.30
C GLY A 235 -0.92 -13.50 -13.91
N GLY A 236 -1.82 -12.92 -13.10
CA GLY A 236 -1.47 -12.51 -11.73
C GLY A 236 -0.65 -11.21 -11.64
N TRP A 237 -0.73 -10.35 -12.68
CA TRP A 237 -0.08 -9.05 -12.67
C TRP A 237 -1.01 -7.93 -13.13
N ILE A 238 -1.04 -6.84 -12.38
CA ILE A 238 -1.72 -5.60 -12.70
C ILE A 238 -0.66 -4.56 -13.04
N CYS A 239 -0.54 -4.23 -14.34
CA CYS A 239 0.45 -3.26 -14.82
C CYS A 239 0.09 -1.86 -14.34
N ALA A 240 1.01 -1.23 -13.63
CA ALA A 240 0.90 0.17 -13.22
C ALA A 240 2.28 0.75 -12.93
N PRO A 241 2.42 2.08 -12.86
CA PRO A 241 3.58 2.71 -12.24
C PRO A 241 3.76 2.25 -10.78
N THR A 242 5.00 2.16 -10.32
CA THR A 242 5.31 1.72 -8.95
C THR A 242 4.74 2.66 -7.89
N HIS A 243 4.62 3.93 -8.20
CA HIS A 243 4.02 4.94 -7.34
C HIS A 243 3.28 6.01 -8.17
N HIS A 244 2.86 7.10 -7.57
CA HIS A 244 2.26 8.23 -8.27
C HIS A 244 3.22 8.79 -9.32
N VAL A 245 2.73 8.99 -10.55
CA VAL A 245 3.47 9.67 -11.60
C VAL A 245 3.66 11.14 -11.20
N GLN A 246 4.92 11.56 -11.09
CA GLN A 246 5.31 12.88 -10.62
C GLN A 246 5.52 13.86 -11.79
N LEU A 247 5.73 15.14 -11.47
CA LEU A 247 5.98 16.20 -12.46
C LEU A 247 7.33 16.08 -13.21
N ASP A 248 8.21 15.18 -12.79
CA ASP A 248 9.45 14.84 -13.50
C ASP A 248 9.24 13.90 -14.69
N THR A 249 8.05 13.35 -14.82
CA THR A 249 7.69 12.44 -15.93
C THR A 249 7.21 13.22 -17.14
N PRO A 250 7.86 13.10 -18.32
CA PRO A 250 7.36 13.68 -19.57
C PRO A 250 5.98 13.12 -19.92
N MET A 251 5.06 13.98 -20.32
CA MET A 251 3.71 13.56 -20.74
C MET A 251 3.76 12.57 -21.90
N GLU A 252 4.74 12.71 -22.81
CA GLU A 252 4.91 11.76 -23.92
C GLU A 252 5.27 10.36 -23.45
N ASN A 253 6.12 10.22 -22.41
CA ASN A 253 6.45 8.94 -21.81
C ASN A 253 5.22 8.31 -21.13
N PHE A 254 4.45 9.09 -20.42
CA PHE A 254 3.22 8.62 -19.82
C PHE A 254 2.20 8.15 -20.87
N PHE A 255 1.95 8.93 -21.91
CA PHE A 255 1.07 8.50 -23.00
C PHE A 255 1.63 7.32 -23.79
N HIS A 256 2.96 7.23 -23.94
CA HIS A 256 3.58 6.08 -24.59
C HIS A 256 3.37 4.81 -23.77
N LEU A 257 3.51 4.87 -22.44
CA LEU A 257 3.15 3.75 -21.55
C LEU A 257 1.70 3.31 -21.77
N LEU A 258 0.73 4.26 -21.73
CA LEU A 258 -0.68 3.95 -21.92
C LEU A 258 -0.97 3.27 -23.26
N LYS A 259 -0.28 3.67 -24.36
CA LYS A 259 -0.35 3.00 -25.67
C LYS A 259 0.25 1.61 -25.63
N THR A 260 1.43 1.47 -25.03
CA THR A 260 2.15 0.19 -24.91
C THR A 260 1.33 -0.87 -24.16
N VAL A 261 0.62 -0.47 -23.12
CA VAL A 261 -0.26 -1.38 -22.37
C VAL A 261 -1.65 -1.57 -22.99
N GLY A 262 -1.98 -0.80 -24.03
CA GLY A 262 -3.25 -0.91 -24.77
C GLY A 262 -4.44 -0.22 -24.08
N THR A 263 -4.19 0.72 -23.17
CA THR A 263 -5.25 1.48 -22.49
C THR A 263 -5.84 2.57 -23.38
N ILE A 264 -5.04 3.12 -24.27
CA ILE A 264 -5.45 4.11 -25.31
C ILE A 264 -4.96 3.68 -26.68
N GLY A 265 -5.68 4.09 -27.74
CA GLY A 265 -5.34 3.81 -29.13
C GLY A 265 -4.32 4.82 -29.72
#